data_542c6506c92c3b6508a2daecec6dda96
#
_entry.id   542c6506c92c3b6508a2daecec6dda96
#
_cell.length_a   1.000
_cell.length_b   1.000
_cell.length_c   1.000
_cell.angle_alpha   90.00
_cell.angle_beta   90.00
_cell.angle_gamma   90.00
#
_symmetry.space_group_name_H-M   'P 1'
#
loop_
_entity.id
_entity.type
_entity.pdbx_description
1 polymer ?
#
loop_
_entity_poly.entity_id
_entity_poly.type
_entity_poly.pdbx_seq_one_letter_code
_entity_poly.pdbx_strand_id
1 'polypeptide(L)'
;MSDKSATITDNRLHETDTGSPEVQIALLTARINELNEHLKMHKKDHHSRRGLLKLVGQRRRLQTYLRNNDVERYRAVNAKLGLRR
;
A
#
# COMPACT_ATOMS: atom_id res chain seq x y z
N MET A 1 -7.81 7.24 -14.17
CA MET A 1 -7.76 6.48 -13.91
C MET A 1 -6.91 6.11 -13.00
N SER A 2 -6.58 5.27 -12.90
CA SER A 2 -5.84 4.88 -11.92
C SER A 2 -4.60 5.52 -11.81
N ASP A 3 -4.17 5.78 -10.72
CA ASP A 3 -2.92 6.35 -10.48
C ASP A 3 -1.84 5.33 -10.28
N LYS A 4 -2.07 4.11 -10.75
CA LYS A 4 -1.14 3.04 -10.56
C LYS A 4 0.20 3.34 -11.23
N SER A 5 0.18 3.88 -12.43
CA SER A 5 1.41 4.24 -13.10
C SER A 5 2.17 5.33 -12.37
N ALA A 6 1.47 6.35 -11.94
CA ALA A 6 2.09 7.44 -11.20
C ALA A 6 2.67 6.94 -9.89
N THR A 7 1.95 6.05 -9.20
CA THR A 7 2.41 5.49 -7.94
C THR A 7 3.69 4.69 -8.13
N ILE A 8 3.74 3.88 -9.16
CA ILE A 8 4.93 3.11 -9.45
C ILE A 8 6.10 4.02 -9.75
N THR A 9 5.89 5.05 -10.55
CA THR A 9 6.93 5.99 -10.91
C THR A 9 7.50 6.69 -9.68
N ASP A 10 6.61 7.15 -8.81
CA ASP A 10 7.03 7.85 -7.60
C ASP A 10 7.86 7.02 -6.66
N ASN A 11 7.61 5.71 -6.61
CA ASN A 11 8.25 4.86 -5.62
C ASN A 11 9.31 3.94 -6.21
N ARG A 12 9.58 4.09 -7.49
CA ARG A 12 10.55 3.23 -8.15
C ARG A 12 11.96 3.61 -7.76
N LEU A 13 12.77 2.63 -7.45
CA LEU A 13 14.17 2.88 -7.15
C LEU A 13 15.00 2.98 -8.41
N HIS A 14 14.58 2.32 -9.47
CA HIS A 14 15.19 2.47 -10.78
C HIS A 14 14.12 2.11 -11.80
N GLU A 15 14.42 2.35 -13.06
CA GLU A 15 13.40 2.28 -14.10
C GLU A 15 12.66 0.97 -14.19
N THR A 16 13.31 -0.13 -13.92
CA THR A 16 12.67 -1.43 -14.05
C THR A 16 12.11 -1.96 -12.74
N ASP A 17 12.20 -1.18 -11.67
CA ASP A 17 11.80 -1.64 -10.36
C ASP A 17 10.31 -1.46 -10.16
N THR A 18 9.53 -2.45 -10.50
CA THR A 18 8.09 -2.42 -10.29
C THR A 18 7.67 -3.33 -9.17
N GLY A 19 8.60 -4.10 -8.62
CA GLY A 19 8.28 -5.06 -7.58
C GLY A 19 8.87 -4.77 -6.22
N SER A 20 9.46 -3.58 -6.03
CA SER A 20 10.05 -3.29 -4.73
C SER A 20 8.98 -3.26 -3.65
N PRO A 21 9.37 -3.54 -2.40
CA PRO A 21 8.40 -3.46 -1.31
C PRO A 21 7.74 -2.09 -1.21
N GLU A 22 8.50 -1.02 -1.47
CA GLU A 22 7.94 0.33 -1.41
C GLU A 22 6.83 0.53 -2.43
N VAL A 23 7.05 0.05 -3.66
CA VAL A 23 6.04 0.17 -4.70
C VAL A 23 4.80 -0.63 -4.32
N GLN A 24 5.01 -1.85 -3.81
CA GLN A 24 3.89 -2.69 -3.44
C GLN A 24 3.10 -2.09 -2.27
N ILE A 25 3.79 -1.53 -1.28
CA ILE A 25 3.11 -0.88 -0.16
C ILE A 25 2.30 0.30 -0.67
N ALA A 26 2.84 1.08 -1.61
CA ALA A 26 2.12 2.22 -2.15
C ALA A 26 0.87 1.79 -2.92
N LEU A 27 0.98 0.75 -3.73
CA LEU A 27 -0.16 0.25 -4.49
C LEU A 27 -1.23 -0.30 -3.57
N LEU A 28 -0.83 -1.04 -2.54
CA LEU A 28 -1.78 -1.57 -1.57
C LEU A 28 -2.47 -0.44 -0.80
N THR A 29 -1.72 0.60 -0.45
CA THR A 29 -2.29 1.74 0.27
C THR A 29 -3.35 2.42 -0.58
N ALA A 30 -3.08 2.62 -1.87
CA ALA A 30 -4.06 3.22 -2.76
C ALA A 30 -5.33 2.37 -2.83
N ARG A 31 -5.16 1.06 -2.98
CA ARG A 31 -6.30 0.17 -3.06
C ARG A 31 -7.09 0.13 -1.75
N ILE A 32 -6.40 0.13 -0.62
CA ILE A 32 -7.03 0.15 0.69
C ILE A 32 -7.88 1.42 0.83
N ASN A 33 -7.33 2.56 0.40
CA ASN A 33 -8.07 3.81 0.49
C ASN A 33 -9.32 3.79 -0.39
N GLU A 34 -9.22 3.21 -1.58
CA GLU A 34 -10.39 3.06 -2.45
C GLU A 34 -11.48 2.23 -1.79
N LEU A 35 -11.09 1.11 -1.17
CA LEU A 35 -12.06 0.24 -0.52
C LEU A 35 -12.67 0.89 0.71
N ASN A 36 -11.87 1.67 1.44
CA ASN A 36 -12.42 2.39 2.58
C ASN A 36 -13.50 3.38 2.15
N GLU A 37 -13.27 4.09 1.04
CA GLU A 37 -14.27 5.00 0.51
C GLU A 37 -15.51 4.25 0.04
N HIS A 38 -15.30 3.12 -0.64
CA HIS A 38 -16.41 2.28 -1.08
C HIS A 38 -17.26 1.83 0.11
N LEU A 39 -16.62 1.41 1.20
CA LEU A 39 -17.34 0.89 2.35
C LEU A 39 -18.09 1.97 3.13
N LYS A 40 -17.69 3.22 2.99
CA LYS A 40 -18.48 4.31 3.59
C LYS A 40 -19.86 4.39 2.96
N MET A 41 -19.95 4.09 1.67
CA MET A 41 -21.20 4.14 0.95
C MET A 41 -21.95 2.81 0.99
N HIS A 42 -21.22 1.72 1.11
CA HIS A 42 -21.81 0.38 1.06
C HIS A 42 -21.39 -0.40 2.29
N LYS A 43 -21.97 -0.01 3.42
CA LYS A 43 -21.53 -0.54 4.73
C LYS A 43 -21.75 -2.02 4.91
N LYS A 44 -22.67 -2.61 4.16
CA LYS A 44 -22.97 -4.03 4.29
C LYS A 44 -22.30 -4.89 3.23
N ASP A 45 -21.36 -4.32 2.50
CA ASP A 45 -20.64 -5.08 1.49
C ASP A 45 -19.54 -5.90 2.18
N HIS A 46 -19.93 -7.06 2.65
CA HIS A 46 -19.02 -7.92 3.40
C HIS A 46 -17.90 -8.50 2.54
N HIS A 47 -18.16 -8.65 1.25
CA HIS A 47 -17.14 -9.15 0.34
C HIS A 47 -15.98 -8.14 0.23
N SER A 48 -16.32 -6.87 0.04
CA SER A 48 -15.28 -5.83 -0.03
C SER A 48 -14.56 -5.66 1.29
N ARG A 49 -15.28 -5.81 2.40
CA ARG A 49 -14.66 -5.70 3.72
C ARG A 49 -13.63 -6.80 3.92
N ARG A 50 -13.94 -8.01 3.48
CA ARG A 50 -13.00 -9.11 3.56
C ARG A 50 -11.77 -8.84 2.69
N GLY A 51 -11.99 -8.29 1.48
CA GLY A 51 -10.90 -7.92 0.61
C GLY A 51 -10.01 -6.88 1.24
N LEU A 52 -10.61 -5.89 1.90
CA LEU A 52 -9.86 -4.85 2.59
C LEU A 52 -8.95 -5.44 3.65
N LEU A 53 -9.46 -6.36 4.45
CA LEU A 53 -8.67 -6.98 5.50
C LEU A 53 -7.48 -7.76 4.93
N LYS A 54 -7.68 -8.42 3.80
CA LYS A 54 -6.57 -9.11 3.14
C LYS A 54 -5.50 -8.15 2.69
N LEU A 55 -5.89 -7.01 2.12
CA LEU A 55 -4.93 -6.02 1.66
C LEU A 55 -4.16 -5.39 2.81
N VAL A 56 -4.85 -5.11 3.91
CA VAL A 56 -4.20 -4.58 5.10
C VAL A 56 -3.17 -5.57 5.63
N GLY A 57 -3.52 -6.86 5.64
CA GLY A 57 -2.59 -7.90 6.07
C GLY A 57 -1.38 -8.00 5.18
N GLN A 58 -1.59 -7.93 3.85
CA GLN A 58 -0.47 -7.96 2.91
C GLN A 58 0.45 -6.77 3.11
N ARG A 59 -0.12 -5.57 3.26
CA ARG A 59 0.68 -4.38 3.48
C ARG A 59 1.51 -4.49 4.75
N ARG A 60 0.90 -5.01 5.81
CA ARG A 60 1.59 -5.15 7.08
C ARG A 60 2.79 -6.10 6.95
N ARG A 61 2.61 -7.19 6.21
CA ARG A 61 3.72 -8.12 6.00
C ARG A 61 4.87 -7.46 5.23
N LEU A 62 4.54 -6.68 4.22
CA LEU A 62 5.56 -5.97 3.46
C LEU A 62 6.27 -4.92 4.31
N GLN A 63 5.52 -4.21 5.14
CA GLN A 63 6.10 -3.23 6.05
C GLN A 63 7.05 -3.89 7.03
N THR A 64 6.67 -5.04 7.57
CA THR A 64 7.52 -5.78 8.51
C THR A 64 8.78 -6.26 7.81
N TYR A 65 8.64 -6.78 6.60
CA TYR A 65 9.79 -7.23 5.82
C TYR A 65 10.76 -6.06 5.59
N LEU A 66 10.23 -4.93 5.16
CA LEU A 66 11.06 -3.77 4.87
C LEU A 66 11.74 -3.26 6.14
N ARG A 67 11.01 -3.19 7.24
CA ARG A 67 11.57 -2.74 8.51
C ARG A 67 12.73 -3.63 8.95
N ASN A 68 12.58 -4.94 8.78
CA ASN A 68 13.61 -5.88 9.20
C ASN A 68 14.84 -5.87 8.30
N ASN A 69 14.65 -5.43 7.06
CA ASN A 69 15.75 -5.43 6.09
C ASN A 69 16.39 -4.06 5.91
N ASP A 70 15.62 -2.98 6.07
CA ASP A 70 16.16 -1.64 5.88
C ASP A 70 15.23 -0.65 6.56
N VAL A 71 15.53 -0.34 7.81
CA VAL A 71 14.63 0.49 8.61
C VAL A 71 14.52 1.91 8.08
N GLU A 72 15.55 2.41 7.41
CA GLU A 72 15.48 3.76 6.86
C GLU A 72 14.49 3.83 5.71
N ARG A 73 14.49 2.82 4.84
CA ARG A 73 13.52 2.77 3.75
C ARG A 73 12.11 2.60 4.30
N TYR A 74 11.97 1.80 5.37
CA TYR A 74 10.68 1.61 6.02
C TYR A 74 10.13 2.95 6.53
N ARG A 75 10.97 3.71 7.22
CA ARG A 75 10.55 5.00 7.73
C ARG A 75 10.21 5.99 6.62
N ALA A 76 11.01 5.96 5.56
CA ALA A 76 10.79 6.87 4.45
C ALA A 76 9.47 6.61 3.74
N VAL A 77 9.15 5.35 3.49
CA VAL A 77 7.91 5.05 2.78
C VAL A 77 6.70 5.33 3.67
N ASN A 78 6.81 5.06 4.97
CA ASN A 78 5.70 5.36 5.87
C ASN A 78 5.44 6.86 5.94
N ALA A 79 6.49 7.66 5.99
CA ALA A 79 6.34 9.10 6.01
C ALA A 79 5.73 9.60 4.71
N LYS A 80 6.20 9.06 3.58
CA LYS A 80 5.71 9.48 2.27
C LYS A 80 4.23 9.16 2.10
N LEU A 81 3.79 8.02 2.59
CA LEU A 81 2.41 7.57 2.42
C LEU A 81 1.51 7.93 3.60
N GLY A 82 2.06 8.58 4.61
CA GLY A 82 1.27 8.96 5.77
C GLY A 82 0.85 7.80 6.63
N LEU A 83 1.64 6.73 6.65
CA LEU A 83 1.31 5.55 7.43
C LEU A 83 1.94 5.65 8.81
N ARG A 84 1.26 5.05 9.84
CA ARG A 84 1.77 5.05 11.12
C ARG A 84 2.48 3.82 11.36
N ARG A 85 3.49 3.63 11.19
CA ARG A 85 4.19 2.47 11.42
C ARG A 85 3.67 1.31 10.71
#